data_08d76b7495d1e3c91609c0feb1b43860
#
_entry.id   08d76b7495d1e3c91609c0feb1b43860
#
_cell.length_a   1.000
_cell.length_b   1.000
_cell.length_c   1.000
_cell.angle_alpha   90.00
_cell.angle_beta   90.00
_cell.angle_gamma   90.00
#
_symmetry.space_group_name_H-M   'P 1'
#
loop_
_entity.id
_entity.type
_entity.pdbx_description
1 polymer ?
#
loop_
_entity_poly.entity_id
_entity_poly.type
_entity_poly.pdbx_seq_one_letter_code
_entity_poly.pdbx_strand_id
1 'polypeptide(L)'
;MGKTALAVLWAHRAAGRFPDGQLYVNLCGDDPDRPVASADALAGLLRALGVPGTDVPDGVEDRAWLYRSRLAGRRVLVLLDNARDAEQVRPLLPGDPGCAAVVTSRDALAGLVATGGARRLDLDLLPLADAVALLQSLIGGRANDDPEATPALAGLCTRLP
;
A
#
# COMPACT_ATOMS: atom_id res chain seq x y z
N MET A 1 -6.87 10.82 1.01
CA MET A 1 -7.50 9.48 1.23
C MET A 1 -7.49 8.75 -0.09
N GLY A 2 -8.01 7.51 -0.19
CA GLY A 2 -8.04 6.73 -1.44
C GLY A 2 -6.75 6.00 -1.82
N LYS A 3 -5.61 6.27 -1.16
CA LYS A 3 -4.31 5.61 -1.49
C LYS A 3 -4.39 4.10 -1.44
N THR A 4 -4.90 3.53 -0.35
CA THR A 4 -5.08 2.09 -0.16
C THR A 4 -6.00 1.50 -1.24
N ALA A 5 -7.16 2.14 -1.48
CA ALA A 5 -8.11 1.67 -2.48
C ALA A 5 -7.49 1.64 -3.88
N LEU A 6 -6.78 2.70 -4.27
CA LEU A 6 -6.07 2.78 -5.55
C LEU A 6 -4.98 1.71 -5.66
N ALA A 7 -4.17 1.53 -4.61
CA ALA A 7 -3.09 0.55 -4.59
C ALA A 7 -3.63 -0.89 -4.70
N VAL A 8 -4.70 -1.21 -3.97
CA VAL A 8 -5.36 -2.52 -4.03
C VAL A 8 -5.98 -2.76 -5.40
N LEU A 9 -6.70 -1.77 -5.95
CA LEU A 9 -7.27 -1.88 -7.30
C LEU A 9 -6.18 -2.10 -8.36
N TRP A 10 -5.09 -1.35 -8.26
CA TRP A 10 -3.95 -1.51 -9.17
C TRP A 10 -3.31 -2.90 -9.01
N ALA A 11 -3.13 -3.39 -7.78
CA ALA A 11 -2.59 -4.71 -7.51
C ALA A 11 -3.42 -5.81 -8.18
N HIS A 12 -4.75 -5.75 -8.05
CA HIS A 12 -5.64 -6.70 -8.74
C HIS A 12 -5.48 -6.64 -10.27
N ARG A 13 -5.41 -5.45 -10.85
CA ARG A 13 -5.22 -5.28 -12.30
C ARG A 13 -3.84 -5.76 -12.77
N ALA A 14 -2.84 -5.63 -11.94
CA ALA A 14 -1.46 -6.03 -12.23
C ALA A 14 -1.19 -7.52 -11.94
N ALA A 15 -2.16 -8.28 -11.40
CA ALA A 15 -1.97 -9.66 -10.93
C ALA A 15 -1.30 -10.56 -11.97
N GLY A 16 -1.69 -10.45 -13.23
CA GLY A 16 -1.08 -11.23 -14.32
C GLY A 16 0.40 -10.94 -14.59
N ARG A 17 0.93 -9.81 -14.08
CA ARG A 17 2.36 -9.47 -14.18
C ARG A 17 3.19 -10.11 -13.07
N PHE A 18 2.55 -10.59 -12.01
CA PHE A 18 3.16 -11.17 -10.81
C PHE A 18 2.59 -12.58 -10.56
N PRO A 19 2.91 -13.55 -11.42
CA PRO A 19 2.32 -14.90 -11.39
C PRO A 19 2.68 -15.69 -10.13
N ASP A 20 3.78 -15.33 -9.44
CA ASP A 20 4.24 -16.04 -8.23
C ASP A 20 3.58 -15.52 -6.95
N GLY A 21 2.66 -14.54 -7.08
CA GLY A 21 1.79 -14.11 -6.01
C GLY A 21 1.84 -12.63 -5.68
N GLN A 22 1.00 -12.29 -4.71
CA GLN A 22 0.91 -10.95 -4.15
C GLN A 22 0.93 -11.04 -2.63
N LEU A 23 1.71 -10.19 -1.99
CA LEU A 23 1.82 -10.06 -0.55
C LEU A 23 1.26 -8.71 -0.12
N TYR A 24 0.50 -8.70 0.96
CA TYR A 24 -0.06 -7.49 1.54
C TYR A 24 0.25 -7.41 3.03
N VAL A 25 0.65 -6.24 3.50
CA VAL A 25 0.75 -5.93 4.92
C VAL A 25 0.34 -4.50 5.19
N ASN A 26 -0.53 -4.31 6.19
CA ASN A 26 -0.82 -2.99 6.76
C ASN A 26 0.21 -2.71 7.86
N LEU A 27 0.94 -1.62 7.73
CA LEU A 27 2.01 -1.23 8.64
C LEU A 27 1.53 -0.33 9.79
N CYS A 28 0.24 0.03 9.80
CA CYS A 28 -0.42 0.84 10.83
C CYS A 28 0.35 2.13 11.16
N GLY A 29 0.93 2.78 10.15
CA GLY A 29 1.76 3.97 10.35
C GLY A 29 1.01 5.22 10.78
N ASP A 30 -0.31 5.22 10.71
CA ASP A 30 -1.20 6.28 11.22
C ASP A 30 -1.63 6.08 12.68
N ASP A 31 -1.38 4.91 13.25
CA ASP A 31 -1.61 4.62 14.67
C ASP A 31 -0.32 4.93 15.46
N PRO A 32 -0.29 6.04 16.24
CA PRO A 32 0.90 6.41 17.00
C PRO A 32 1.24 5.41 18.09
N ASP A 33 0.26 4.67 18.59
CA ASP A 33 0.41 3.75 19.72
C ASP A 33 0.79 2.33 19.29
N ARG A 34 0.49 1.96 18.05
CA ARG A 34 0.66 0.58 17.56
C ARG A 34 1.20 0.47 16.12
N PRO A 35 2.27 1.17 15.76
CA PRO A 35 2.88 0.93 14.46
C PRO A 35 3.44 -0.49 14.41
N VAL A 36 3.21 -1.19 13.31
CA VAL A 36 3.76 -2.54 13.11
C VAL A 36 5.27 -2.42 12.93
N ALA A 37 6.04 -3.08 13.79
CA ALA A 37 7.50 -3.11 13.65
C ALA A 37 7.90 -3.86 12.36
N SER A 38 8.97 -3.41 11.70
CA SER A 38 9.47 -4.07 10.48
C SER A 38 9.78 -5.55 10.69
N ALA A 39 10.26 -5.91 11.88
CA ALA A 39 10.50 -7.31 12.25
C ALA A 39 9.23 -8.16 12.25
N ASP A 40 8.11 -7.61 12.76
CA ASP A 40 6.84 -8.34 12.83
C ASP A 40 6.18 -8.44 11.44
N ALA A 41 6.29 -7.37 10.65
CA ALA A 41 5.86 -7.36 9.26
C ALA A 41 6.62 -8.43 8.44
N LEU A 42 7.96 -8.50 8.59
CA LEU A 42 8.79 -9.52 7.94
C LEU A 42 8.40 -10.95 8.38
N ALA A 43 8.14 -11.16 9.66
CA ALA A 43 7.69 -12.47 10.14
C ALA A 43 6.35 -12.87 9.52
N GLY A 44 5.43 -11.91 9.34
CA GLY A 44 4.18 -12.13 8.64
C GLY A 44 4.38 -12.48 7.16
N LEU A 45 5.22 -11.72 6.46
CA LEU A 45 5.55 -11.96 5.05
C LEU A 45 6.25 -13.31 4.84
N LEU A 46 7.19 -13.68 5.71
CA LEU A 46 7.87 -14.98 5.65
C LEU A 46 6.90 -16.14 5.84
N ARG A 47 5.97 -16.04 6.79
CA ARG A 47 4.92 -17.05 6.97
C ARG A 47 4.02 -17.16 5.74
N ALA A 48 3.65 -16.05 5.13
CA ALA A 48 2.88 -16.03 3.89
C ALA A 48 3.64 -16.67 2.72
N LEU A 49 4.98 -16.61 2.74
CA LEU A 49 5.86 -17.31 1.79
C LEU A 49 6.12 -18.79 2.14
N GLY A 50 5.44 -19.33 3.16
CA GLY A 50 5.53 -20.73 3.55
C GLY A 50 6.70 -21.07 4.48
N VAL A 51 7.33 -20.07 5.13
CA VAL A 51 8.37 -20.31 6.14
C VAL A 51 7.71 -20.68 7.46
N PRO A 52 8.00 -21.86 8.05
CA PRO A 52 7.48 -22.23 9.36
C PRO A 52 7.92 -21.20 10.42
N GLY A 53 7.07 -20.96 11.40
CA GLY A 53 7.36 -19.97 12.45
C GLY A 53 8.64 -20.27 13.25
N THR A 54 8.97 -21.55 13.42
CA THR A 54 10.21 -22.02 14.06
C THR A 54 11.48 -21.66 13.28
N ASP A 55 11.36 -21.41 11.98
CA ASP A 55 12.48 -21.15 11.08
C ASP A 55 12.64 -19.64 10.77
N VAL A 56 11.77 -18.82 11.35
CA VAL A 56 11.85 -17.36 11.22
C VAL A 56 12.88 -16.82 12.21
N PRO A 57 13.97 -16.19 11.76
CA PRO A 57 14.99 -15.64 12.64
C PRO A 57 14.46 -14.56 13.58
N ASP A 58 15.18 -14.27 14.68
CA ASP A 58 14.78 -13.23 15.63
C ASP A 58 15.16 -11.82 15.14
N GLY A 59 16.30 -11.68 14.46
CA GLY A 59 16.84 -10.40 13.99
C GLY A 59 16.12 -9.87 12.75
N VAL A 60 15.88 -8.54 12.70
CA VAL A 60 15.24 -7.88 11.54
C VAL A 60 16.07 -8.04 10.26
N GLU A 61 17.39 -7.98 10.36
CA GLU A 61 18.29 -8.11 9.20
C GLU A 61 18.30 -9.53 8.65
N ASP A 62 18.34 -10.55 9.53
CA ASP A 62 18.27 -11.96 9.15
C ASP A 62 16.92 -12.29 8.51
N ARG A 63 15.82 -11.75 9.07
CA ARG A 63 14.48 -11.85 8.47
C ARG A 63 14.44 -11.22 7.09
N ALA A 64 15.01 -10.01 6.93
CA ALA A 64 15.05 -9.32 5.66
C ALA A 64 15.89 -10.07 4.62
N TRP A 65 17.01 -10.65 5.04
CA TRP A 65 17.83 -11.51 4.19
C TRP A 65 17.07 -12.76 3.74
N LEU A 66 16.46 -13.48 4.67
CA LEU A 66 15.65 -14.68 4.37
C LEU A 66 14.48 -14.34 3.45
N TYR A 67 13.79 -13.22 3.71
CA TYR A 67 12.69 -12.73 2.90
C TYR A 67 13.12 -12.47 1.45
N ARG A 68 14.23 -11.75 1.24
CA ARG A 68 14.77 -11.51 -0.10
C ARG A 68 15.22 -12.81 -0.78
N SER A 69 15.81 -13.73 -0.04
CA SER A 69 16.18 -15.06 -0.55
C SER A 69 14.96 -15.87 -1.01
N ARG A 70 13.82 -15.76 -0.32
CA ARG A 70 12.57 -16.43 -0.71
C ARG A 70 11.92 -15.79 -1.93
N LEU A 71 12.19 -14.53 -2.20
CA LEU A 71 11.69 -13.80 -3.37
C LEU A 71 12.61 -13.90 -4.58
N ALA A 72 13.86 -14.32 -4.41
CA ALA A 72 14.85 -14.41 -5.49
C ALA A 72 14.34 -15.26 -6.66
N GLY A 73 14.42 -14.71 -7.87
CA GLY A 73 13.96 -15.34 -9.10
C GLY A 73 12.43 -15.43 -9.26
N ARG A 74 11.66 -14.82 -8.35
CA ARG A 74 10.19 -14.79 -8.43
C ARG A 74 9.68 -13.45 -8.94
N ARG A 75 8.44 -13.47 -9.39
CA ARG A 75 7.69 -12.29 -9.81
C ARG A 75 6.53 -12.06 -8.85
N VAL A 76 6.83 -11.40 -7.75
CA VAL A 76 5.89 -11.15 -6.65
C VAL A 76 5.64 -9.64 -6.50
N LEU A 77 4.38 -9.26 -6.30
CA LEU A 77 4.00 -7.90 -5.92
C LEU A 77 3.90 -7.82 -4.39
N VAL A 78 4.54 -6.84 -3.80
CA VAL A 78 4.45 -6.56 -2.36
C VAL A 78 3.74 -5.23 -2.16
N LEU A 79 2.59 -5.25 -1.49
CA LEU A 79 1.83 -4.06 -1.13
C LEU A 79 2.02 -3.76 0.36
N LEU A 80 2.75 -2.68 0.63
CA LEU A 80 3.04 -2.15 1.97
C LEU A 80 2.12 -0.96 2.22
N ASP A 81 1.03 -1.20 2.92
CA ASP A 81 0.00 -0.20 3.13
C ASP A 81 0.24 0.58 4.42
N ASN A 82 -0.08 1.88 4.39
CA ASN A 82 -0.07 2.76 5.54
C ASN A 82 1.28 2.78 6.28
N ALA A 83 2.37 2.98 5.54
CA ALA A 83 3.71 3.09 6.10
C ALA A 83 3.88 4.41 6.86
N ARG A 84 4.59 4.37 8.00
CA ARG A 84 4.91 5.53 8.81
C ARG A 84 6.05 6.35 8.19
N ASP A 85 7.16 5.70 7.87
CA ASP A 85 8.38 6.32 7.38
C ASP A 85 9.20 5.37 6.48
N ALA A 86 10.27 5.90 5.90
CA ALA A 86 11.16 5.13 5.01
C ALA A 86 11.95 4.04 5.75
N GLU A 87 12.25 4.22 7.03
CA GLU A 87 13.01 3.25 7.83
C GLU A 87 12.19 1.97 8.08
N GLN A 88 10.88 2.14 8.36
CA GLN A 88 9.97 1.02 8.49
C GLN A 88 9.89 0.19 7.21
N VAL A 89 9.94 0.85 6.05
CA VAL A 89 9.75 0.21 4.73
C VAL A 89 11.01 -0.51 4.22
N ARG A 90 12.19 0.07 4.44
CA ARG A 90 13.46 -0.42 3.84
C ARG A 90 13.71 -1.92 4.00
N PRO A 91 13.53 -2.53 5.19
CA PRO A 91 13.75 -3.97 5.36
C PRO A 91 12.75 -4.84 4.56
N LEU A 92 11.57 -4.30 4.25
CA LEU A 92 10.46 -4.98 3.58
C LEU A 92 10.54 -4.93 2.06
N LEU A 93 11.47 -4.14 1.50
CA LEU A 93 11.63 -4.05 0.05
C LEU A 93 12.22 -5.34 -0.52
N PRO A 94 11.62 -5.88 -1.59
CA PRO A 94 12.21 -7.00 -2.32
C PRO A 94 13.51 -6.58 -2.99
N GLY A 95 14.48 -7.49 -3.07
CA GLY A 95 15.77 -7.23 -3.71
C GLY A 95 15.83 -7.68 -5.17
N ASP A 96 14.84 -8.41 -5.65
CA ASP A 96 14.84 -9.00 -6.99
C ASP A 96 14.13 -8.09 -8.00
N PRO A 97 14.70 -7.87 -9.21
CA PRO A 97 14.11 -7.02 -10.25
C PRO A 97 12.80 -7.57 -10.83
N GLY A 98 12.51 -8.87 -10.65
CA GLY A 98 11.23 -9.46 -11.02
C GLY A 98 10.09 -9.07 -10.09
N CYS A 99 10.41 -8.66 -8.88
CA CYS A 99 9.45 -8.21 -7.88
C CYS A 99 9.18 -6.71 -7.97
N ALA A 100 8.04 -6.29 -7.47
CA ALA A 100 7.71 -4.88 -7.29
C ALA A 100 7.15 -4.63 -5.89
N ALA A 101 7.42 -3.45 -5.33
CA ALA A 101 6.78 -2.97 -4.12
C ALA A 101 5.94 -1.73 -4.42
N VAL A 102 4.72 -1.71 -3.88
CA VAL A 102 3.87 -0.52 -3.84
C VAL A 102 3.70 -0.14 -2.37
N VAL A 103 4.00 1.11 -2.07
CA VAL A 103 3.92 1.61 -0.70
C VAL A 103 2.91 2.74 -0.65
N THR A 104 1.98 2.68 0.28
CA THR A 104 1.13 3.83 0.59
C THR A 104 1.57 4.46 1.90
N SER A 105 1.58 5.78 1.97
CA SER A 105 1.95 6.52 3.17
C SER A 105 1.32 7.91 3.17
N ARG A 106 1.25 8.54 4.33
CA ARG A 106 1.01 9.98 4.48
C ARG A 106 2.32 10.77 4.46
N ASP A 107 3.43 10.11 4.77
CA ASP A 107 4.78 10.66 4.67
C ASP A 107 5.27 10.69 3.22
N ALA A 108 6.17 11.61 2.93
CA ALA A 108 6.77 11.76 1.60
C ALA A 108 7.72 10.63 1.22
N LEU A 109 8.16 9.81 2.18
CA LEU A 109 9.11 8.71 2.03
C LEU A 109 10.37 9.13 1.22
N ALA A 110 10.83 10.36 1.42
CA ALA A 110 11.91 10.97 0.65
C ALA A 110 13.19 10.11 0.61
N GLY A 111 13.47 9.39 1.71
CA GLY A 111 14.60 8.46 1.78
C GLY A 111 14.51 7.28 0.81
N LEU A 112 13.31 6.83 0.42
CA LEU A 112 13.14 5.76 -0.58
C LEU A 112 13.33 6.30 -2.00
N VAL A 113 12.91 7.54 -2.26
CA VAL A 113 13.10 8.19 -3.56
C VAL A 113 14.57 8.47 -3.80
N ALA A 114 15.26 9.06 -2.81
CA ALA A 114 16.65 9.49 -2.96
C ALA A 114 17.65 8.34 -3.09
N THR A 115 17.45 7.23 -2.37
CA THR A 115 18.44 6.13 -2.30
C THR A 115 17.92 4.81 -2.85
N GLY A 116 16.59 4.64 -2.94
CA GLY A 116 15.96 3.38 -3.35
C GLY A 116 15.42 3.37 -4.78
N GLY A 117 15.57 4.46 -5.54
CA GLY A 117 15.03 4.55 -6.91
C GLY A 117 13.49 4.48 -6.97
N ALA A 118 12.80 4.71 -5.85
CA ALA A 118 11.35 4.70 -5.81
C ALA A 118 10.76 5.88 -6.61
N ARG A 119 9.67 5.60 -7.32
CA ARG A 119 8.90 6.65 -8.01
C ARG A 119 7.73 7.05 -7.12
N ARG A 120 7.66 8.32 -6.78
CA ARG A 120 6.58 8.87 -5.98
C ARG A 120 5.41 9.27 -6.87
N LEU A 121 4.20 8.93 -6.43
CA LEU A 121 2.94 9.39 -6.99
C LEU A 121 2.17 10.13 -5.89
N ASP A 122 1.99 11.43 -6.08
CA ASP A 122 1.16 12.24 -5.19
C ASP A 122 -0.30 12.13 -5.62
N LEU A 123 -1.17 11.87 -4.64
CA LEU A 123 -2.61 11.87 -4.85
C LEU A 123 -3.19 13.14 -4.24
N ASP A 124 -3.66 14.01 -5.11
CA ASP A 124 -4.38 15.22 -4.74
C ASP A 124 -5.86 14.98 -4.47
N LEU A 125 -6.55 16.03 -4.07
CA LEU A 125 -8.00 16.06 -3.98
C LEU A 125 -8.61 15.80 -5.35
N LEU A 126 -9.74 15.10 -5.38
CA LEU A 126 -10.46 14.91 -6.63
C LEU A 126 -10.93 16.25 -7.20
N PRO A 127 -10.88 16.45 -8.53
CA PRO A 127 -11.65 17.49 -9.18
C PRO A 127 -13.12 17.41 -8.74
N LEU A 128 -13.79 18.55 -8.62
CA LEU A 128 -15.19 18.57 -8.13
C LEU A 128 -16.10 17.66 -8.96
N ALA A 129 -15.93 17.66 -10.27
CA ALA A 129 -16.71 16.79 -11.16
C ALA A 129 -16.52 15.31 -10.86
N ASP A 130 -15.28 14.88 -10.60
CA ASP A 130 -14.97 13.48 -10.29
C ASP A 130 -15.47 13.09 -8.89
N ALA A 131 -15.39 14.01 -7.92
CA ALA A 131 -15.95 13.79 -6.59
C ALA A 131 -17.48 13.64 -6.63
N VAL A 132 -18.16 14.46 -7.43
CA VAL A 132 -19.60 14.36 -7.67
C VAL A 132 -19.93 13.04 -8.35
N ALA A 133 -19.21 12.66 -9.40
CA ALA A 133 -19.43 11.40 -10.11
C ALA A 133 -19.22 10.18 -9.18
N LEU A 134 -18.22 10.23 -8.31
CA LEU A 134 -17.98 9.20 -7.30
C LEU A 134 -19.15 9.09 -6.33
N LEU A 135 -19.63 10.23 -5.78
CA LEU A 135 -20.80 10.25 -4.90
C LEU A 135 -22.04 9.71 -5.60
N GLN A 136 -22.30 10.12 -6.83
CA GLN A 136 -23.42 9.63 -7.63
C GLN A 136 -23.37 8.10 -7.81
N SER A 137 -22.16 7.55 -8.04
CA SER A 137 -21.99 6.11 -8.17
C SER A 137 -22.27 5.33 -6.88
N LEU A 138 -22.02 5.96 -5.72
CA LEU A 138 -22.19 5.36 -4.40
C LEU A 138 -23.64 5.43 -3.91
N ILE A 139 -24.31 6.57 -4.10
CA ILE A 139 -25.67 6.81 -3.63
C ILE A 139 -26.75 6.46 -4.66
N GLY A 140 -26.35 6.20 -5.91
CA GLY A 140 -27.25 5.78 -6.99
C GLY A 140 -28.34 6.82 -7.30
N GLY A 141 -29.58 6.34 -7.49
CA GLY A 141 -30.71 7.18 -7.88
C GLY A 141 -31.03 8.33 -6.93
N ARG A 142 -30.63 8.24 -5.67
CA ARG A 142 -30.82 9.32 -4.68
C ARG A 142 -30.08 10.60 -5.04
N ALA A 143 -29.04 10.52 -5.88
CA ALA A 143 -28.33 11.70 -6.37
C ALA A 143 -29.22 12.61 -7.25
N ASN A 144 -30.28 12.05 -7.83
CA ASN A 144 -31.20 12.79 -8.70
C ASN A 144 -32.33 13.50 -7.95
N ASP A 145 -32.55 13.15 -6.68
CA ASP A 145 -33.62 13.73 -5.86
C ASP A 145 -33.33 15.19 -5.50
N ASP A 146 -32.03 15.54 -5.39
CA ASP A 146 -31.57 16.91 -5.19
C ASP A 146 -30.24 17.14 -5.94
N PRO A 147 -30.28 17.70 -7.14
CA PRO A 147 -29.09 17.92 -7.97
C PRO A 147 -28.07 18.88 -7.36
N GLU A 148 -28.50 19.78 -6.45
CA GLU A 148 -27.60 20.75 -5.81
C GLU A 148 -26.95 20.19 -4.55
N ALA A 149 -27.58 19.24 -3.89
CA ALA A 149 -27.03 18.61 -2.68
C ALA A 149 -25.76 17.80 -2.94
N THR A 150 -25.66 17.13 -4.08
CA THR A 150 -24.49 16.28 -4.38
C THR A 150 -23.17 17.08 -4.52
N PRO A 151 -23.14 18.21 -5.27
CA PRO A 151 -21.96 19.09 -5.30
C PRO A 151 -21.63 19.72 -3.95
N ALA A 152 -22.66 20.11 -3.17
CA ALA A 152 -22.47 20.68 -1.85
C ALA A 152 -21.83 19.65 -0.90
N LEU A 153 -22.32 18.40 -0.92
CA LEU A 153 -21.77 17.30 -0.13
C LEU A 153 -20.32 16.98 -0.54
N ALA A 154 -20.03 16.96 -1.85
CA ALA A 154 -18.66 16.77 -2.35
C ALA A 154 -17.71 17.85 -1.84
N GLY A 155 -18.19 19.11 -1.77
CA GLY A 155 -17.45 20.22 -1.19
C GLY A 155 -17.19 20.05 0.31
N LEU A 156 -18.22 19.65 1.08
CA LEU A 156 -18.12 19.40 2.52
C LEU A 156 -17.17 18.24 2.86
N CYS A 157 -17.15 17.18 2.04
CA CYS A 157 -16.21 16.07 2.17
C CYS A 157 -14.79 16.43 1.71
N THR A 158 -14.51 17.72 1.45
CA THR A 158 -13.21 18.21 0.97
C THR A 158 -12.71 17.46 -0.28
N ARG A 159 -13.61 16.90 -1.06
CA ARG A 159 -13.31 16.12 -2.29
C ARG A 159 -12.34 14.96 -2.08
N LEU A 160 -12.35 14.38 -0.90
CA LEU A 160 -11.58 13.17 -0.58
C LEU A 160 -12.38 11.94 -1.01
N PRO A 161 -11.77 10.98 -1.75
CA PRO A 161 -12.40 9.71 -2.11
C PRO A 161 -12.57 8.78 -0.93
#